data_d5aca70f311178963241b99fb083b212
#
_entry.id   d5aca70f311178963241b99fb083b212
#
_cell.length_a   1.000
_cell.length_b   1.000
_cell.length_c   1.000
_cell.angle_alpha   90.00
_cell.angle_beta   90.00
_cell.angle_gamma   90.00
#
_symmetry.space_group_name_H-M   'P 1'
#
loop_
_entity.id
_entity.type
_entity.pdbx_description
1 polymer ?
#
loop_
_entity_poly.entity_id
_entity_poly.type
_entity_poly.pdbx_seq_one_letter_code
_entity_poly.pdbx_strand_id
1 'polypeptide(L)'
;TLENLEWRISEVRRLMISQDMDIRICRFRQEQALLSILPFCKLDKKLFEASKRNMLTSSAASCYPFTSFEMSDENGILLGVNQHNNSLVIVDIFNSRVYKNANMVLLGTSGAGKTFTLQLIALRMRRKSTQVFIIAPLKGHEFLRACNNIGGEFISISPASKQCINVCEIRKQDLSANQLIDGVVNENSILAKKIQQLHIFFSLLIPDINHEERQLLDEALIRTYAKKGITHNNESLIDPDHPDRYREMPLLGDVYEILMESPETKRMGNILNRLVNGSAKTFNQHTNVQLDNLYTVLDISELTGELLPVGMFVALDYVWDKAKEDRTKEKAIFIDEAWELIGDDDTSNPNNAKALAGEWVQEIFKIIRGYGGAAVAATQDIGDLDRSRFGKGILNVAKTKIILNLEEDEARRVQSILHLSDAEIMSITRFERGQGLISTNSNHITVSFKASPLEKQLITTDRMELNQILQEKMAQNAHNADL
;
A
#
# COMPACT_ATOMS: atom_id res chain seq x y z
N THR A 1 11.75 6.16 57.71
CA THR A 1 12.02 7.24 58.70
C THR A 1 11.12 8.42 58.46
N LEU A 2 10.94 9.29 59.46
CA LEU A 2 10.11 10.50 59.34
C LEU A 2 10.67 11.43 58.24
N GLU A 3 11.97 11.56 58.13
CA GLU A 3 12.68 12.35 57.12
C GLU A 3 12.30 11.87 55.68
N ASN A 4 12.28 10.57 55.45
CA ASN A 4 11.87 10.02 54.15
C ASN A 4 10.41 10.33 53.83
N LEU A 5 9.52 10.37 54.83
CA LEU A 5 8.15 10.73 54.63
C LEU A 5 8.04 12.22 54.27
N GLU A 6 8.70 13.08 54.99
CA GLU A 6 8.71 14.54 54.74
C GLU A 6 9.28 14.86 53.35
N TRP A 7 10.38 14.18 53.00
CA TRP A 7 10.94 14.31 51.62
C TRP A 7 9.91 13.90 50.54
N ARG A 8 9.26 12.75 50.71
CA ARG A 8 8.22 12.30 49.76
C ARG A 8 7.05 13.26 49.67
N ILE A 9 6.63 13.81 50.80
CA ILE A 9 5.55 14.81 50.84
C ILE A 9 5.95 16.06 50.05
N SER A 10 7.16 16.54 50.24
CA SER A 10 7.63 17.73 49.54
C SER A 10 7.79 17.49 48.03
N GLU A 11 8.20 16.28 47.61
CA GLU A 11 8.33 15.89 46.23
C GLU A 11 6.97 15.80 45.53
N VAL A 12 6.00 15.12 46.17
CA VAL A 12 4.60 15.02 45.66
C VAL A 12 3.99 16.42 45.56
N ARG A 13 4.21 17.26 46.57
CA ARG A 13 3.71 18.63 46.57
C ARG A 13 4.30 19.46 45.43
N ARG A 14 5.59 19.34 45.15
CA ARG A 14 6.28 20.00 44.03
C ARG A 14 5.69 19.57 42.69
N LEU A 15 5.48 18.28 42.49
CA LEU A 15 4.88 17.74 41.26
C LEU A 15 3.47 18.26 41.06
N MET A 16 2.66 18.32 42.12
CA MET A 16 1.27 18.80 42.00
C MET A 16 1.22 20.31 41.75
N ILE A 17 2.06 21.09 42.39
CA ILE A 17 2.15 22.55 42.14
C ILE A 17 2.56 22.83 40.68
N SER A 18 3.44 22.02 40.10
CA SER A 18 3.82 22.18 38.69
C SER A 18 2.66 21.92 37.71
N GLN A 19 1.55 21.32 38.19
CA GLN A 19 0.31 21.08 37.45
C GLN A 19 -0.83 22.00 37.95
N ASP A 20 -0.50 23.11 38.58
CA ASP A 20 -1.44 24.08 39.15
C ASP A 20 -2.42 23.46 40.19
N MET A 21 -1.99 22.40 40.87
CA MET A 21 -2.79 21.73 41.90
C MET A 21 -2.18 21.95 43.29
N ASP A 22 -2.95 22.52 44.22
CA ASP A 22 -2.56 22.64 45.62
C ASP A 22 -3.01 21.42 46.43
N ILE A 23 -2.06 20.78 47.14
CA ILE A 23 -2.34 19.64 48.00
C ILE A 23 -2.13 20.01 49.46
N ARG A 24 -3.02 19.48 50.28
CA ARG A 24 -2.99 19.69 51.75
C ARG A 24 -2.81 18.39 52.49
N ILE A 25 -1.94 18.39 53.47
CA ILE A 25 -1.71 17.22 54.33
C ILE A 25 -2.88 17.04 55.28
N CYS A 26 -3.40 15.83 55.41
CA CYS A 26 -4.46 15.46 56.34
C CYS A 26 -3.91 15.35 57.79
N ARG A 27 -3.54 16.47 58.41
CA ARG A 27 -3.05 16.50 59.79
C ARG A 27 -4.18 16.18 60.76
N PHE A 28 -3.91 15.30 61.73
CA PHE A 28 -4.87 14.83 62.77
C PHE A 28 -6.15 14.15 62.20
N ARG A 29 -6.07 13.69 60.91
CA ARG A 29 -7.15 12.97 60.21
C ARG A 29 -6.60 11.85 59.31
N GLN A 30 -5.48 11.30 59.68
CA GLN A 30 -4.79 10.28 58.90
C GLN A 30 -5.62 9.01 58.76
N GLU A 31 -6.29 8.57 59.84
CA GLU A 31 -7.17 7.41 59.84
C GLU A 31 -8.37 7.61 58.90
N GLN A 32 -9.07 8.75 59.02
CA GLN A 32 -10.20 9.09 58.16
C GLN A 32 -9.76 9.18 56.68
N ALA A 33 -8.58 9.75 56.41
CA ALA A 33 -8.02 9.83 55.07
C ALA A 33 -7.71 8.42 54.53
N LEU A 34 -7.08 7.56 55.31
CA LEU A 34 -6.79 6.18 54.93
C LEU A 34 -8.08 5.42 54.63
N LEU A 35 -9.10 5.48 55.49
CA LEU A 35 -10.38 4.83 55.24
C LEU A 35 -11.11 5.38 54.02
N SER A 36 -10.93 6.66 53.70
CA SER A 36 -11.59 7.29 52.56
C SER A 36 -10.94 6.92 51.22
N ILE A 37 -9.68 6.46 51.18
CA ILE A 37 -8.99 6.02 49.94
C ILE A 37 -9.12 4.50 49.70
N LEU A 38 -9.62 3.75 50.72
CA LEU A 38 -9.87 2.33 50.51
C LEU A 38 -11.09 2.10 49.59
N PRO A 39 -11.18 0.98 48.89
CA PRO A 39 -12.20 0.74 47.84
C PRO A 39 -13.62 0.47 48.43
N PHE A 40 -13.97 1.11 49.55
CA PHE A 40 -15.28 0.99 50.20
C PHE A 40 -16.25 2.08 49.75
N CYS A 41 -15.89 2.96 48.83
CA CYS A 41 -16.69 4.09 48.36
C CYS A 41 -17.23 4.97 49.51
N LYS A 42 -16.49 5.09 50.60
CA LYS A 42 -16.90 5.86 51.80
C LYS A 42 -15.93 7.00 52.06
N LEU A 43 -16.36 8.22 51.79
CA LEU A 43 -15.57 9.42 52.06
C LEU A 43 -16.02 10.06 53.39
N ASP A 44 -15.06 10.36 54.26
CA ASP A 44 -15.37 11.08 55.52
C ASP A 44 -15.97 12.47 55.22
N LYS A 45 -17.05 12.81 55.92
CA LYS A 45 -17.81 14.06 55.69
C LYS A 45 -16.96 15.32 55.81
N LYS A 46 -16.03 15.37 56.78
CA LYS A 46 -15.18 16.55 56.98
C LYS A 46 -14.08 16.66 55.94
N LEU A 47 -13.58 15.52 55.45
CA LEU A 47 -12.65 15.50 54.32
C LEU A 47 -13.36 15.93 53.04
N PHE A 48 -14.57 15.45 52.80
CA PHE A 48 -15.38 15.85 51.68
C PHE A 48 -15.62 17.37 51.65
N GLU A 49 -16.08 17.94 52.80
CA GLU A 49 -16.33 19.39 52.90
C GLU A 49 -15.06 20.23 52.70
N ALA A 50 -13.89 19.72 53.09
CA ALA A 50 -12.61 20.40 52.90
C ALA A 50 -12.05 20.28 51.47
N SER A 51 -12.38 19.23 50.74
CA SER A 51 -11.81 18.91 49.42
C SER A 51 -12.74 19.19 48.25
N LYS A 52 -14.05 19.27 48.48
CA LYS A 52 -15.02 19.50 47.40
C LYS A 52 -14.72 20.79 46.64
N ARG A 53 -14.93 20.76 45.34
CA ARG A 53 -14.83 21.91 44.41
C ARG A 53 -16.06 21.93 43.51
N ASN A 54 -16.51 23.12 43.17
CA ASN A 54 -17.52 23.29 42.14
C ASN A 54 -16.83 23.15 40.77
N MET A 55 -17.40 22.34 39.93
CA MET A 55 -16.92 22.15 38.56
C MET A 55 -18.07 22.35 37.59
N LEU A 56 -17.77 22.89 36.41
CA LEU A 56 -18.71 22.86 35.29
C LEU A 56 -18.85 21.44 34.78
N THR A 57 -20.01 21.09 34.26
CA THR A 57 -20.26 19.76 33.70
C THR A 57 -19.25 19.37 32.63
N SER A 58 -18.85 20.32 31.76
CA SER A 58 -17.81 20.11 30.74
C SER A 58 -16.46 19.78 31.36
N SER A 59 -16.06 20.47 32.44
CA SER A 59 -14.79 20.20 33.12
C SER A 59 -14.85 18.86 33.88
N ALA A 60 -16.00 18.51 34.48
CA ALA A 60 -16.17 17.20 35.09
C ALA A 60 -16.12 16.06 34.07
N ALA A 61 -16.70 16.27 32.88
CA ALA A 61 -16.64 15.31 31.78
C ALA A 61 -15.20 15.09 31.27
N SER A 62 -14.38 16.15 31.24
CA SER A 62 -12.96 16.02 30.82
C SER A 62 -12.09 15.29 31.84
N CYS A 63 -12.54 15.14 33.10
CA CYS A 63 -11.87 14.33 34.12
C CYS A 63 -12.18 12.84 34.02
N TYR A 64 -13.03 12.41 33.07
CA TYR A 64 -13.40 11.01 32.91
C TYR A 64 -12.19 10.19 32.44
N PRO A 65 -11.66 9.25 33.24
CA PRO A 65 -10.39 8.59 32.95
C PRO A 65 -10.53 7.41 31.98
N PHE A 66 -11.77 7.00 31.70
CA PHE A 66 -12.04 5.83 30.86
C PHE A 66 -12.28 6.27 29.42
N THR A 67 -11.23 6.79 28.77
CA THR A 67 -11.25 7.13 27.37
C THR A 67 -10.62 6.00 26.58
N SER A 68 -11.40 5.31 25.77
CA SER A 68 -10.90 4.38 24.77
C SER A 68 -11.54 4.70 23.44
N PHE A 69 -10.75 4.63 22.39
CA PHE A 69 -11.24 4.77 21.02
C PHE A 69 -11.46 3.37 20.44
N GLU A 70 -12.67 3.13 19.93
CA GLU A 70 -13.00 1.92 19.21
C GLU A 70 -13.04 2.22 17.70
N MET A 71 -12.45 1.36 16.91
CA MET A 71 -12.48 1.41 15.46
C MET A 71 -13.19 0.16 14.95
N SER A 72 -14.52 0.25 14.88
CA SER A 72 -15.37 -0.87 14.50
C SER A 72 -16.45 -0.40 13.52
N ASP A 73 -16.14 -0.52 12.23
CA ASP A 73 -17.06 -0.22 11.15
C ASP A 73 -17.98 -1.43 10.91
N GLU A 74 -19.26 -1.20 10.56
CA GLU A 74 -20.25 -2.27 10.38
C GLU A 74 -19.87 -3.26 9.26
N ASN A 75 -19.35 -2.76 8.13
CA ASN A 75 -19.02 -3.56 6.94
C ASN A 75 -17.52 -3.65 6.65
N GLY A 76 -16.68 -3.45 7.65
CA GLY A 76 -15.24 -3.44 7.50
C GLY A 76 -14.59 -4.83 7.41
N ILE A 77 -13.28 -4.82 7.19
CA ILE A 77 -12.41 -5.98 7.37
C ILE A 77 -11.88 -5.99 8.80
N LEU A 78 -11.91 -7.14 9.47
CA LEU A 78 -11.30 -7.31 10.77
C LEU A 78 -9.78 -7.26 10.62
N LEU A 79 -9.12 -6.30 11.24
CA LEU A 79 -7.66 -6.21 11.23
C LEU A 79 -7.04 -6.93 12.42
N GLY A 80 -7.64 -6.81 13.59
CA GLY A 80 -7.11 -7.43 14.80
C GLY A 80 -7.84 -6.99 16.05
N VAL A 81 -7.08 -6.91 17.15
CA VAL A 81 -7.57 -6.54 18.47
C VAL A 81 -6.82 -5.30 18.95
N ASN A 82 -7.55 -4.31 19.44
CA ASN A 82 -6.99 -3.12 20.06
C ASN A 82 -6.25 -3.51 21.36
N GLN A 83 -5.00 -3.11 21.48
CA GLN A 83 -4.15 -3.49 22.62
C GLN A 83 -4.55 -2.79 23.92
N HIS A 84 -5.27 -1.67 23.87
CA HIS A 84 -5.64 -0.92 25.06
C HIS A 84 -6.93 -1.42 25.72
N ASN A 85 -7.95 -1.77 24.93
CA ASN A 85 -9.27 -2.09 25.44
C ASN A 85 -9.80 -3.46 24.98
N ASN A 86 -9.00 -4.24 24.24
CA ASN A 86 -9.35 -5.53 23.67
C ASN A 86 -10.58 -5.53 22.73
N SER A 87 -11.00 -4.36 22.23
CA SER A 87 -12.05 -4.28 21.22
C SER A 87 -11.57 -4.80 19.86
N LEU A 88 -12.50 -5.26 19.04
CA LEU A 88 -12.19 -5.64 17.67
C LEU A 88 -11.92 -4.39 16.83
N VAL A 89 -10.88 -4.46 16.01
CA VAL A 89 -10.54 -3.41 15.05
C VAL A 89 -11.04 -3.83 13.68
N ILE A 90 -12.15 -3.25 13.26
CA ILE A 90 -12.81 -3.51 11.98
C ILE A 90 -12.82 -2.21 11.20
N VAL A 91 -12.28 -2.24 9.98
CA VAL A 91 -12.07 -1.02 9.17
C VAL A 91 -12.69 -1.19 7.79
N ASP A 92 -13.57 -0.28 7.40
CA ASP A 92 -14.13 -0.19 6.05
C ASP A 92 -13.57 1.04 5.33
N ILE A 93 -12.38 0.87 4.74
CA ILE A 93 -11.70 1.97 4.04
C ILE A 93 -12.48 2.54 2.84
N PHE A 94 -13.43 1.77 2.27
CA PHE A 94 -14.26 2.22 1.16
C PHE A 94 -15.47 3.06 1.61
N ASN A 95 -15.74 3.11 2.91
CA ASN A 95 -16.79 3.96 3.45
C ASN A 95 -16.40 5.45 3.37
N SER A 96 -16.81 6.12 2.30
CA SER A 96 -16.49 7.52 2.05
C SER A 96 -17.09 8.52 3.05
N ARG A 97 -18.02 8.08 3.91
CA ARG A 97 -18.58 8.90 5.00
C ARG A 97 -17.62 9.00 6.18
N VAL A 98 -16.79 7.98 6.37
CA VAL A 98 -15.82 7.88 7.48
C VAL A 98 -14.41 8.23 6.99
N TYR A 99 -14.00 7.66 5.85
CA TYR A 99 -12.65 7.80 5.32
C TYR A 99 -12.62 8.72 4.10
N LYS A 100 -11.69 9.68 4.09
CA LYS A 100 -11.55 10.63 2.97
C LYS A 100 -11.15 9.95 1.67
N ASN A 101 -10.38 8.88 1.74
CA ASN A 101 -10.08 7.95 0.64
C ASN A 101 -9.68 6.58 1.20
N ALA A 102 -9.66 5.57 0.33
CA ALA A 102 -9.35 4.18 0.68
C ALA A 102 -7.85 3.84 0.60
N ASN A 103 -6.99 4.80 0.26
CA ASN A 103 -5.57 4.52 0.10
C ASN A 103 -4.88 4.25 1.44
N MET A 104 -3.95 3.30 1.40
CA MET A 104 -3.19 2.86 2.56
C MET A 104 -1.69 2.89 2.30
N VAL A 105 -0.93 3.09 3.38
CA VAL A 105 0.52 2.85 3.39
C VAL A 105 0.85 1.94 4.56
N LEU A 106 1.64 0.90 4.28
CA LEU A 106 2.13 -0.06 5.27
C LEU A 106 3.64 0.09 5.43
N LEU A 107 4.06 0.51 6.61
CA LEU A 107 5.45 0.76 6.97
C LEU A 107 5.92 -0.28 7.98
N GLY A 108 7.17 -0.74 7.85
CA GLY A 108 7.74 -1.68 8.82
C GLY A 108 9.09 -2.19 8.37
N THR A 109 10.01 -2.38 9.31
CA THR A 109 11.32 -2.97 9.07
C THR A 109 11.24 -4.41 8.58
N SER A 110 12.35 -4.92 8.07
CA SER A 110 12.44 -6.34 7.69
C SER A 110 12.16 -7.21 8.91
N GLY A 111 11.27 -8.20 8.76
CA GLY A 111 10.89 -9.09 9.86
C GLY A 111 9.74 -8.60 10.75
N ALA A 112 9.31 -7.33 10.66
CA ALA A 112 8.18 -6.80 11.43
C ALA A 112 6.82 -7.43 11.09
N GLY A 113 6.73 -8.25 10.04
CA GLY A 113 5.50 -8.90 9.60
C GLY A 113 4.76 -8.17 8.47
N LYS A 114 5.43 -7.31 7.74
CA LYS A 114 4.86 -6.51 6.64
C LYS A 114 4.12 -7.37 5.61
N THR A 115 4.81 -8.34 4.99
CA THR A 115 4.20 -9.23 3.98
C THR A 115 3.02 -10.02 4.54
N PHE A 116 3.12 -10.48 5.80
CA PHE A 116 2.02 -11.17 6.49
C PHE A 116 0.80 -10.26 6.65
N THR A 117 0.99 -9.04 7.14
CA THR A 117 -0.10 -8.07 7.34
C THR A 117 -0.73 -7.66 6.00
N LEU A 118 0.10 -7.42 4.97
CA LEU A 118 -0.36 -7.11 3.62
C LEU A 118 -1.23 -8.24 3.05
N GLN A 119 -0.77 -9.48 3.12
CA GLN A 119 -1.54 -10.65 2.65
C GLN A 119 -2.83 -10.83 3.46
N LEU A 120 -2.80 -10.63 4.78
CA LEU A 120 -3.99 -10.73 5.64
C LEU A 120 -5.07 -9.72 5.21
N ILE A 121 -4.69 -8.48 4.96
CA ILE A 121 -5.59 -7.43 4.48
C ILE A 121 -6.14 -7.81 3.09
N ALA A 122 -5.28 -8.23 2.18
CA ALA A 122 -5.65 -8.62 0.82
C ALA A 122 -6.65 -9.78 0.80
N LEU A 123 -6.43 -10.83 1.60
CA LEU A 123 -7.35 -11.97 1.72
C LEU A 123 -8.72 -11.54 2.27
N ARG A 124 -8.73 -10.66 3.27
CA ARG A 124 -9.96 -10.17 3.88
C ARG A 124 -10.74 -9.23 2.97
N MET A 125 -10.06 -8.42 2.17
CA MET A 125 -10.69 -7.63 1.11
C MET A 125 -11.30 -8.54 0.04
N ARG A 126 -10.56 -9.54 -0.44
CA ARG A 126 -11.09 -10.52 -1.41
C ARG A 126 -12.31 -11.24 -0.86
N ARG A 127 -12.37 -11.58 0.43
CA ARG A 127 -13.54 -12.19 1.08
C ARG A 127 -14.77 -11.28 1.03
N LYS A 128 -14.59 -9.96 1.02
CA LYS A 128 -15.65 -8.95 0.81
C LYS A 128 -16.02 -8.74 -0.67
N SER A 129 -15.49 -9.55 -1.58
CA SER A 129 -15.65 -9.40 -3.03
C SER A 129 -14.95 -8.17 -3.62
N THR A 130 -14.04 -7.52 -2.89
CA THR A 130 -13.14 -6.52 -3.43
C THR A 130 -12.16 -7.23 -4.37
N GLN A 131 -11.98 -6.73 -5.58
CA GLN A 131 -11.00 -7.25 -6.53
C GLN A 131 -9.59 -6.81 -6.08
N VAL A 132 -8.69 -7.77 -5.89
CA VAL A 132 -7.36 -7.56 -5.34
C VAL A 132 -6.31 -7.84 -6.39
N PHE A 133 -5.41 -6.88 -6.58
CA PHE A 133 -4.20 -7.02 -7.39
C PHE A 133 -2.98 -6.80 -6.50
N ILE A 134 -2.01 -7.70 -6.58
CA ILE A 134 -0.76 -7.61 -5.81
C ILE A 134 0.41 -7.60 -6.78
N ILE A 135 1.24 -6.57 -6.73
CA ILE A 135 2.49 -6.47 -7.47
C ILE A 135 3.62 -6.78 -6.49
N ALA A 136 4.33 -7.88 -6.74
CA ALA A 136 5.33 -8.43 -5.83
C ALA A 136 6.73 -8.44 -6.52
N PRO A 137 7.57 -7.41 -6.27
CA PRO A 137 8.85 -7.26 -6.96
C PRO A 137 9.99 -8.11 -6.39
N LEU A 138 9.96 -8.46 -5.10
CA LEU A 138 11.10 -9.13 -4.46
C LEU A 138 10.80 -10.53 -3.94
N LYS A 139 9.58 -10.80 -3.51
CA LYS A 139 9.20 -12.03 -2.80
C LYS A 139 7.90 -12.63 -3.33
N GLY A 140 7.71 -12.65 -4.63
CA GLY A 140 6.47 -13.14 -5.27
C GLY A 140 6.07 -14.55 -4.83
N HIS A 141 7.03 -15.44 -4.60
CA HIS A 141 6.79 -16.80 -4.14
C HIS A 141 6.06 -16.89 -2.78
N GLU A 142 6.17 -15.87 -1.91
CA GLU A 142 5.45 -15.83 -0.62
C GLU A 142 3.92 -15.72 -0.82
N PHE A 143 3.48 -15.16 -1.94
CA PHE A 143 2.06 -14.99 -2.28
C PHE A 143 1.45 -16.20 -3.00
N LEU A 144 2.28 -17.07 -3.60
CA LEU A 144 1.84 -18.19 -4.44
C LEU A 144 0.92 -19.14 -3.69
N ARG A 145 1.26 -19.49 -2.43
CA ARG A 145 0.47 -20.44 -1.63
C ARG A 145 -0.94 -19.93 -1.35
N ALA A 146 -1.06 -18.68 -0.89
CA ALA A 146 -2.36 -18.07 -0.66
C ALA A 146 -3.16 -17.99 -1.96
N CYS A 147 -2.55 -17.48 -3.04
CA CYS A 147 -3.17 -17.34 -4.34
C CYS A 147 -3.76 -18.66 -4.85
N ASN A 148 -2.98 -19.72 -4.88
CA ASN A 148 -3.42 -21.03 -5.38
C ASN A 148 -4.56 -21.65 -4.53
N ASN A 149 -4.49 -21.52 -3.20
CA ASN A 149 -5.49 -22.12 -2.32
C ASN A 149 -6.85 -21.43 -2.33
N ILE A 150 -6.90 -20.14 -2.72
CA ILE A 150 -8.18 -19.40 -2.82
C ILE A 150 -8.71 -19.33 -4.25
N GLY A 151 -8.09 -20.04 -5.21
CA GLY A 151 -8.46 -20.00 -6.63
C GLY A 151 -8.14 -18.65 -7.28
N GLY A 152 -7.07 -17.98 -6.81
CA GLY A 152 -6.54 -16.78 -7.42
C GLY A 152 -5.74 -17.05 -8.69
N GLU A 153 -5.35 -16.01 -9.38
CA GLU A 153 -4.50 -16.07 -10.56
C GLU A 153 -3.09 -15.59 -10.23
N PHE A 154 -2.09 -16.42 -10.52
CA PHE A 154 -0.69 -16.11 -10.29
C PHE A 154 0.02 -15.93 -11.63
N ILE A 155 0.44 -14.70 -11.91
CA ILE A 155 1.10 -14.30 -13.15
C ILE A 155 2.58 -14.04 -12.80
N SER A 156 3.48 -14.85 -13.36
CA SER A 156 4.92 -14.65 -13.19
C SER A 156 5.51 -14.01 -14.44
N ILE A 157 6.03 -12.81 -14.30
CA ILE A 157 6.70 -12.04 -15.35
C ILE A 157 8.21 -12.15 -15.12
N SER A 158 8.87 -12.98 -15.93
CA SER A 158 10.31 -13.19 -15.85
C SER A 158 10.92 -13.23 -17.26
N PRO A 159 12.23 -13.12 -17.40
CA PRO A 159 12.88 -13.16 -18.72
C PRO A 159 12.57 -14.41 -19.52
N ALA A 160 12.28 -15.53 -18.86
CA ALA A 160 11.99 -16.83 -19.46
C ALA A 160 10.51 -17.26 -19.32
N SER A 161 9.65 -16.41 -18.80
CA SER A 161 8.23 -16.72 -18.62
C SER A 161 7.50 -16.91 -19.96
N LYS A 162 6.49 -17.79 -19.94
CA LYS A 162 5.51 -17.92 -21.01
C LYS A 162 4.36 -16.92 -20.88
N GLN A 163 4.21 -16.30 -19.71
CA GLN A 163 3.21 -15.28 -19.44
C GLN A 163 3.76 -13.92 -19.83
N CYS A 164 3.06 -13.23 -20.70
CA CYS A 164 3.54 -12.03 -21.37
C CYS A 164 2.51 -10.92 -21.30
N ILE A 165 2.99 -9.69 -21.19
CA ILE A 165 2.19 -8.46 -21.28
C ILE A 165 2.84 -7.59 -22.37
N ASN A 166 2.10 -7.31 -23.42
CA ASN A 166 2.55 -6.40 -24.47
C ASN A 166 2.53 -4.95 -23.98
N VAL A 167 3.69 -4.34 -23.90
CA VAL A 167 3.85 -2.96 -23.45
C VAL A 167 3.18 -1.96 -24.38
N CYS A 168 3.19 -2.24 -25.70
CA CYS A 168 2.62 -1.38 -26.73
C CYS A 168 1.10 -1.58 -26.89
N GLU A 169 0.49 -2.52 -26.17
CA GLU A 169 -0.92 -2.80 -26.34
C GLU A 169 -1.82 -1.69 -25.83
N ILE A 170 -2.71 -1.20 -26.69
CA ILE A 170 -3.87 -0.40 -26.32
C ILE A 170 -5.01 -1.37 -26.05
N ARG A 171 -5.34 -1.56 -24.78
CA ARG A 171 -6.35 -2.53 -24.35
C ARG A 171 -7.75 -1.98 -24.54
N LYS A 172 -8.67 -2.80 -25.05
CA LYS A 172 -10.08 -2.47 -25.10
C LYS A 172 -10.62 -2.53 -23.68
N GLN A 173 -10.99 -1.37 -23.13
CA GLN A 173 -11.61 -1.29 -21.82
C GLN A 173 -13.13 -1.41 -21.97
N ASP A 174 -13.75 -2.24 -21.15
CA ASP A 174 -15.23 -2.25 -21.05
C ASP A 174 -15.66 -1.10 -20.14
N LEU A 175 -15.91 0.05 -20.77
CA LEU A 175 -16.37 1.27 -20.10
C LEU A 175 -17.88 1.41 -20.07
N SER A 176 -18.63 0.36 -20.44
CA SER A 176 -20.09 0.41 -20.54
C SER A 176 -20.77 0.87 -19.24
N ALA A 177 -20.32 0.38 -18.10
CA ALA A 177 -20.82 0.81 -16.80
C ALA A 177 -20.57 2.31 -16.54
N ASN A 178 -19.38 2.80 -16.87
CA ASN A 178 -19.01 4.20 -16.70
C ASN A 178 -19.77 5.12 -17.66
N GLN A 179 -19.99 4.68 -18.90
CA GLN A 179 -20.76 5.43 -19.90
C GLN A 179 -22.23 5.56 -19.51
N LEU A 180 -22.82 4.50 -18.92
CA LEU A 180 -24.20 4.55 -18.41
C LEU A 180 -24.36 5.56 -17.27
N ILE A 181 -23.31 5.77 -16.46
CA ILE A 181 -23.34 6.72 -15.34
C ILE A 181 -23.09 8.14 -15.80
N ASP A 182 -22.08 8.37 -16.63
CA ASP A 182 -21.60 9.71 -16.97
C ASP A 182 -22.19 10.25 -18.27
N GLY A 183 -22.70 9.40 -19.15
CA GLY A 183 -23.25 9.80 -20.46
C GLY A 183 -22.22 10.41 -21.42
N VAL A 184 -20.93 10.37 -21.10
CA VAL A 184 -19.87 11.05 -21.85
C VAL A 184 -18.97 10.02 -22.54
N VAL A 185 -18.79 10.17 -23.83
CA VAL A 185 -17.73 9.51 -24.61
C VAL A 185 -16.49 10.38 -24.51
N ASN A 186 -15.38 9.82 -24.02
CA ASN A 186 -14.12 10.53 -23.91
C ASN A 186 -13.50 10.74 -25.32
N GLU A 187 -13.52 11.94 -25.85
CA GLU A 187 -13.01 12.27 -27.19
C GLU A 187 -11.48 12.35 -27.27
N ASN A 188 -10.78 12.27 -26.14
CA ASN A 188 -9.31 12.35 -26.12
C ASN A 188 -8.69 11.15 -26.83
N SER A 189 -7.62 11.41 -27.59
CA SER A 189 -6.87 10.36 -28.29
C SER A 189 -6.30 9.33 -27.30
N ILE A 190 -6.74 8.09 -27.46
CA ILE A 190 -6.26 6.95 -26.66
C ILE A 190 -4.79 6.66 -26.99
N LEU A 191 -4.42 6.78 -28.28
CA LEU A 191 -3.04 6.64 -28.72
C LEU A 191 -2.09 7.65 -28.06
N ALA A 192 -2.49 8.92 -27.93
CA ALA A 192 -1.68 9.94 -27.28
C ALA A 192 -1.36 9.60 -25.82
N LYS A 193 -2.36 9.09 -25.09
CA LYS A 193 -2.16 8.59 -23.72
C LYS A 193 -1.20 7.41 -23.67
N LYS A 194 -1.34 6.46 -24.58
CA LYS A 194 -0.45 5.30 -24.64
C LYS A 194 0.99 5.69 -24.97
N ILE A 195 1.19 6.64 -25.87
CA ILE A 195 2.53 7.17 -26.17
C ILE A 195 3.16 7.81 -24.93
N GLN A 196 2.40 8.58 -24.13
CA GLN A 196 2.90 9.13 -22.86
C GLN A 196 3.34 8.03 -21.88
N GLN A 197 2.59 6.95 -21.77
CA GLN A 197 2.97 5.78 -20.94
C GLN A 197 4.24 5.11 -21.49
N LEU A 198 4.37 4.98 -22.81
CA LEU A 198 5.56 4.44 -23.44
C LEU A 198 6.79 5.34 -23.21
N HIS A 199 6.64 6.66 -23.15
CA HIS A 199 7.73 7.55 -22.75
C HIS A 199 8.24 7.27 -21.33
N ILE A 200 7.35 6.94 -20.39
CA ILE A 200 7.76 6.52 -19.03
C ILE A 200 8.54 5.20 -19.13
N PHE A 201 8.00 4.21 -19.85
CA PHE A 201 8.65 2.92 -20.05
C PHE A 201 10.07 3.07 -20.64
N PHE A 202 10.21 3.84 -21.72
CA PHE A 202 11.52 4.07 -22.35
C PHE A 202 12.46 4.88 -21.46
N SER A 203 11.94 5.81 -20.65
CA SER A 203 12.76 6.55 -19.69
C SER A 203 13.29 5.63 -18.58
N LEU A 204 12.52 4.63 -18.13
CA LEU A 204 12.98 3.62 -17.17
C LEU A 204 14.02 2.68 -17.80
N LEU A 205 13.87 2.36 -19.11
CA LEU A 205 14.79 1.50 -19.83
C LEU A 205 16.10 2.23 -20.22
N ILE A 206 16.00 3.54 -20.48
CA ILE A 206 17.10 4.42 -20.93
C ILE A 206 17.13 5.64 -20.01
N PRO A 207 17.70 5.54 -18.79
CA PRO A 207 17.66 6.63 -17.81
C PRO A 207 18.33 7.93 -18.24
N ASP A 208 19.27 7.85 -19.18
CA ASP A 208 20.04 8.97 -19.73
C ASP A 208 19.49 9.51 -21.05
N ILE A 209 18.23 9.19 -21.42
CA ILE A 209 17.58 9.68 -22.63
C ILE A 209 17.46 11.21 -22.61
N ASN A 210 17.98 11.89 -23.64
CA ASN A 210 17.94 13.34 -23.73
C ASN A 210 16.66 13.85 -24.42
N HIS A 211 16.46 15.17 -24.48
CA HIS A 211 15.25 15.77 -25.03
C HIS A 211 15.10 15.53 -26.53
N GLU A 212 16.19 15.52 -27.29
CA GLU A 212 16.19 15.27 -28.72
C GLU A 212 15.82 13.83 -29.01
N GLU A 213 16.44 12.87 -28.29
CA GLU A 213 16.10 11.45 -28.39
C GLU A 213 14.63 11.18 -28.02
N ARG A 214 14.06 11.93 -27.04
CA ARG A 214 12.63 11.82 -26.70
C ARG A 214 11.73 12.25 -27.84
N GLN A 215 12.07 13.32 -28.56
CA GLN A 215 11.31 13.77 -29.71
C GLN A 215 11.37 12.72 -30.85
N LEU A 216 12.55 12.20 -31.13
CA LEU A 216 12.74 11.16 -32.14
C LEU A 216 12.01 9.86 -31.76
N LEU A 217 11.97 9.52 -30.46
CA LEU A 217 11.20 8.40 -29.95
C LEU A 217 9.70 8.59 -30.17
N ASP A 218 9.18 9.79 -29.88
CA ASP A 218 7.77 10.14 -30.11
C ASP A 218 7.36 9.90 -31.55
N GLU A 219 8.16 10.40 -32.51
CA GLU A 219 7.94 10.19 -33.93
C GLU A 219 8.01 8.71 -34.31
N ALA A 220 8.98 7.97 -33.77
CA ALA A 220 9.12 6.53 -34.01
C ALA A 220 7.91 5.76 -33.49
N LEU A 221 7.40 6.08 -32.31
CA LEU A 221 6.21 5.47 -31.74
C LEU A 221 4.96 5.75 -32.60
N ILE A 222 4.73 7.02 -32.99
CA ILE A 222 3.62 7.37 -33.88
C ILE A 222 3.69 6.58 -35.19
N ARG A 223 4.89 6.51 -35.82
CA ARG A 223 5.10 5.73 -37.04
C ARG A 223 4.87 4.25 -36.85
N THR A 224 5.23 3.69 -35.69
CA THR A 224 5.00 2.28 -35.39
C THR A 224 3.49 1.95 -35.38
N TYR A 225 2.69 2.74 -34.72
CA TYR A 225 1.24 2.56 -34.71
C TYR A 225 0.62 2.83 -36.08
N ALA A 226 1.11 3.84 -36.79
CA ALA A 226 0.65 4.15 -38.17
C ALA A 226 0.89 2.99 -39.16
N LYS A 227 2.00 2.25 -39.04
CA LYS A 227 2.22 1.02 -39.82
C LYS A 227 1.14 -0.06 -39.61
N LYS A 228 0.53 -0.10 -38.40
CA LYS A 228 -0.61 -0.98 -38.09
C LYS A 228 -1.97 -0.33 -38.43
N GLY A 229 -1.97 0.86 -39.06
CA GLY A 229 -3.21 1.61 -39.38
C GLY A 229 -3.87 2.30 -38.22
N ILE A 230 -3.16 2.47 -37.10
CA ILE A 230 -3.65 3.13 -35.89
C ILE A 230 -3.15 4.57 -35.86
N THR A 231 -4.06 5.52 -35.68
CA THR A 231 -3.80 6.96 -35.67
C THR A 231 -4.41 7.62 -34.42
N HIS A 232 -4.27 8.94 -34.28
CA HIS A 232 -4.89 9.70 -33.20
C HIS A 232 -6.43 9.69 -33.23
N ASN A 233 -7.06 9.28 -34.35
CA ASN A 233 -8.50 9.03 -34.41
C ASN A 233 -8.81 7.69 -33.73
N ASN A 234 -9.60 7.71 -32.65
CA ASN A 234 -9.94 6.52 -31.88
C ASN A 234 -10.68 5.43 -32.71
N GLU A 235 -11.39 5.81 -33.76
CA GLU A 235 -12.06 4.86 -34.69
C GLU A 235 -11.03 3.97 -35.41
N SER A 236 -9.80 4.48 -35.64
CA SER A 236 -8.73 3.72 -36.28
C SER A 236 -8.24 2.52 -35.46
N LEU A 237 -8.58 2.45 -34.16
CA LEU A 237 -8.29 1.30 -33.31
C LEU A 237 -9.13 0.08 -33.66
N ILE A 238 -10.32 0.30 -34.21
CA ILE A 238 -11.27 -0.78 -34.53
C ILE A 238 -10.80 -1.54 -35.76
N ASP A 239 -10.82 -2.88 -35.67
CA ASP A 239 -10.53 -3.71 -36.83
C ASP A 239 -11.68 -3.59 -37.86
N PRO A 240 -11.39 -3.21 -39.11
CA PRO A 240 -12.42 -3.08 -40.15
C PRO A 240 -13.18 -4.39 -40.45
N ASP A 241 -12.49 -5.52 -40.33
CA ASP A 241 -13.05 -6.85 -40.62
C ASP A 241 -13.79 -7.42 -39.38
N HIS A 242 -13.47 -6.95 -38.18
CA HIS A 242 -14.04 -7.41 -36.91
C HIS A 242 -14.31 -6.21 -35.98
N PRO A 243 -15.48 -5.53 -36.10
CA PRO A 243 -15.78 -4.28 -35.37
C PRO A 243 -15.83 -4.42 -33.84
N ASP A 244 -15.93 -5.63 -33.32
CA ASP A 244 -15.91 -5.96 -31.87
C ASP A 244 -14.48 -6.07 -31.31
N ARG A 245 -13.44 -5.99 -32.14
CA ARG A 245 -12.04 -6.09 -31.72
C ARG A 245 -11.23 -4.88 -32.16
N TYR A 246 -10.13 -4.65 -31.43
CA TYR A 246 -9.11 -3.71 -31.87
C TYR A 246 -8.20 -4.39 -32.90
N ARG A 247 -7.56 -3.58 -33.75
CA ARG A 247 -6.51 -4.02 -34.65
C ARG A 247 -5.39 -4.71 -33.90
N GLU A 248 -4.60 -5.50 -34.60
CA GLU A 248 -3.38 -6.07 -34.04
C GLU A 248 -2.45 -4.95 -33.56
N MET A 249 -2.09 -5.00 -32.27
CA MET A 249 -1.22 -4.01 -31.66
C MET A 249 0.23 -4.28 -31.99
N PRO A 250 1.05 -3.22 -32.16
CA PRO A 250 2.47 -3.39 -32.39
C PRO A 250 3.15 -4.06 -31.18
N LEU A 251 4.29 -4.68 -31.44
CA LEU A 251 5.21 -5.22 -30.45
C LEU A 251 6.43 -4.30 -30.31
N LEU A 252 7.25 -4.54 -29.27
CA LEU A 252 8.54 -3.84 -29.14
C LEU A 252 9.47 -4.10 -30.32
N GLY A 253 9.33 -5.26 -31.01
CA GLY A 253 10.02 -5.57 -32.23
C GLY A 253 9.70 -4.60 -33.38
N ASP A 254 8.41 -4.21 -33.51
CA ASP A 254 8.02 -3.23 -34.53
C ASP A 254 8.63 -1.84 -34.24
N VAL A 255 8.71 -1.46 -32.96
CA VAL A 255 9.40 -0.22 -32.53
C VAL A 255 10.89 -0.30 -32.81
N TYR A 256 11.51 -1.45 -32.51
CA TYR A 256 12.92 -1.69 -32.76
C TYR A 256 13.27 -1.50 -34.26
N GLU A 257 12.49 -2.07 -35.17
CA GLU A 257 12.70 -1.93 -36.59
C GLU A 257 12.74 -0.46 -37.04
N ILE A 258 11.79 0.35 -36.57
CA ILE A 258 11.73 1.78 -36.89
C ILE A 258 12.90 2.54 -36.28
N LEU A 259 13.28 2.25 -35.03
CA LEU A 259 14.42 2.89 -34.40
C LEU A 259 15.75 2.56 -35.11
N MET A 260 15.86 1.42 -35.78
CA MET A 260 17.04 1.03 -36.52
C MET A 260 17.12 1.64 -37.95
N GLU A 261 16.02 2.25 -38.44
CA GLU A 261 16.01 2.90 -39.78
C GLU A 261 16.88 4.17 -39.82
N SER A 262 16.99 4.92 -38.68
CA SER A 262 17.77 6.16 -38.61
C SER A 262 19.04 6.00 -37.76
N PRO A 263 20.16 6.57 -38.16
CA PRO A 263 21.38 6.61 -37.36
C PRO A 263 21.19 7.29 -36.00
N GLU A 264 20.32 8.31 -35.91
CA GLU A 264 20.07 9.13 -34.70
C GLU A 264 19.31 8.35 -33.61
N THR A 265 18.45 7.40 -34.01
CA THR A 265 17.66 6.55 -33.08
C THR A 265 18.30 5.21 -32.80
N LYS A 266 19.39 4.85 -33.53
CA LYS A 266 20.05 3.54 -33.46
C LYS A 266 20.54 3.19 -32.06
N ARG A 267 20.99 4.17 -31.26
CA ARG A 267 21.37 3.96 -29.85
C ARG A 267 20.21 3.39 -29.04
N MET A 268 19.01 3.99 -29.13
CA MET A 268 17.80 3.53 -28.45
C MET A 268 17.38 2.14 -28.92
N GLY A 269 17.46 1.89 -30.26
CA GLY A 269 17.21 0.57 -30.83
C GLY A 269 18.16 -0.49 -30.28
N ASN A 270 19.46 -0.21 -30.15
CA ASN A 270 20.44 -1.15 -29.60
C ASN A 270 20.15 -1.50 -28.14
N ILE A 271 19.70 -0.55 -27.33
CA ILE A 271 19.31 -0.81 -25.94
C ILE A 271 18.03 -1.66 -25.91
N LEU A 272 17.04 -1.33 -26.73
CA LEU A 272 15.78 -2.07 -26.84
C LEU A 272 16.01 -3.52 -27.31
N ASN A 273 17.06 -3.79 -28.04
CA ASN A 273 17.38 -5.11 -28.58
C ASN A 273 17.47 -6.20 -27.50
N ARG A 274 17.84 -5.84 -26.27
CA ARG A 274 17.84 -6.78 -25.13
C ARG A 274 16.45 -7.36 -24.86
N LEU A 275 15.39 -6.56 -25.07
CA LEU A 275 14.00 -6.97 -24.87
C LEU A 275 13.41 -7.64 -26.12
N VAL A 276 13.95 -7.37 -27.30
CA VAL A 276 13.43 -7.89 -28.57
C VAL A 276 14.08 -9.23 -28.94
N ASN A 277 15.42 -9.28 -29.02
CA ASN A 277 16.19 -10.44 -29.45
C ASN A 277 17.08 -11.03 -28.36
N GLY A 278 17.21 -10.32 -27.21
CA GLY A 278 18.10 -10.70 -26.12
C GLY A 278 17.45 -11.65 -25.10
N SER A 279 17.95 -11.59 -23.87
CA SER A 279 17.56 -12.48 -22.77
C SER A 279 16.16 -12.23 -22.19
N ALA A 280 15.53 -11.09 -22.47
CA ALA A 280 14.24 -10.69 -21.90
C ALA A 280 13.13 -10.59 -22.96
N LYS A 281 13.01 -11.59 -23.81
CA LYS A 281 12.03 -11.64 -24.92
C LYS A 281 10.56 -11.65 -24.48
N THR A 282 10.29 -11.90 -23.22
CA THR A 282 8.94 -11.92 -22.64
C THR A 282 8.19 -10.60 -22.87
N PHE A 283 8.91 -9.48 -22.94
CA PHE A 283 8.30 -8.17 -23.18
C PHE A 283 7.96 -7.91 -24.67
N ASN A 284 8.41 -8.77 -25.59
CA ASN A 284 8.18 -8.65 -27.05
C ASN A 284 7.23 -9.73 -27.55
N GLN A 285 6.10 -9.93 -26.86
CA GLN A 285 5.07 -10.88 -27.24
C GLN A 285 3.68 -10.30 -26.96
N HIS A 286 2.66 -10.83 -27.63
CA HIS A 286 1.28 -10.46 -27.36
C HIS A 286 0.87 -10.86 -25.92
N THR A 287 0.02 -10.04 -25.32
CA THR A 287 -0.54 -10.33 -23.99
C THR A 287 -1.30 -11.64 -24.02
N ASN A 288 -0.99 -12.55 -23.11
CA ASN A 288 -1.63 -13.86 -22.99
C ASN A 288 -2.13 -14.15 -21.57
N VAL A 289 -2.20 -13.13 -20.73
CA VAL A 289 -2.72 -13.18 -19.36
C VAL A 289 -3.97 -12.32 -19.21
N GLN A 290 -4.81 -12.63 -18.24
CA GLN A 290 -6.06 -11.91 -17.98
C GLN A 290 -6.10 -11.47 -16.51
N LEU A 291 -6.86 -10.41 -16.21
CA LEU A 291 -7.02 -9.87 -14.85
C LEU A 291 -8.47 -9.93 -14.38
N ASP A 292 -9.19 -11.00 -14.74
CA ASP A 292 -10.61 -11.13 -14.40
C ASP A 292 -10.85 -11.77 -13.04
N ASN A 293 -9.82 -12.39 -12.47
CA ASN A 293 -9.91 -13.02 -11.16
C ASN A 293 -10.06 -11.96 -10.05
N LEU A 294 -10.78 -12.32 -8.99
CA LEU A 294 -10.93 -11.47 -7.79
C LEU A 294 -9.63 -11.36 -6.96
N TYR A 295 -8.65 -12.21 -7.22
CA TYR A 295 -7.37 -12.16 -6.53
C TYR A 295 -6.26 -12.52 -7.51
N THR A 296 -5.51 -11.53 -7.93
CA THR A 296 -4.43 -11.71 -8.91
C THR A 296 -3.10 -11.23 -8.31
N VAL A 297 -2.09 -12.06 -8.43
CA VAL A 297 -0.72 -11.75 -8.03
C VAL A 297 0.15 -11.65 -9.28
N LEU A 298 0.85 -10.54 -9.45
CA LEU A 298 1.85 -10.34 -10.48
C LEU A 298 3.23 -10.45 -9.81
N ASP A 299 3.85 -11.60 -9.98
CA ASP A 299 5.21 -11.87 -9.50
C ASP A 299 6.23 -11.43 -10.53
N ILE A 300 7.06 -10.47 -10.16
CA ILE A 300 8.14 -9.94 -10.98
C ILE A 300 9.51 -10.11 -10.31
N SER A 301 9.60 -10.95 -9.29
CA SER A 301 10.80 -11.12 -8.45
C SER A 301 12.01 -11.73 -9.19
N GLU A 302 11.80 -12.33 -10.34
CA GLU A 302 12.88 -12.82 -11.17
C GLU A 302 13.51 -11.73 -12.06
N LEU A 303 12.89 -10.54 -12.15
CA LEU A 303 13.51 -9.39 -12.80
C LEU A 303 14.49 -8.72 -11.83
N THR A 304 15.68 -8.43 -12.31
CA THR A 304 16.75 -7.85 -11.48
C THR A 304 17.35 -6.60 -12.11
N GLY A 305 17.94 -5.73 -11.29
CA GLY A 305 18.63 -4.52 -11.73
C GLY A 305 17.71 -3.58 -12.52
N GLU A 306 18.15 -3.15 -13.68
CA GLU A 306 17.44 -2.18 -14.52
C GLU A 306 16.07 -2.66 -15.03
N LEU A 307 15.84 -3.98 -15.11
CA LEU A 307 14.57 -4.54 -15.58
C LEU A 307 13.49 -4.57 -14.50
N LEU A 308 13.83 -4.48 -13.22
CA LEU A 308 12.86 -4.52 -12.13
C LEU A 308 11.89 -3.31 -12.18
N PRO A 309 12.34 -2.05 -12.23
CA PRO A 309 11.43 -0.91 -12.37
C PRO A 309 10.58 -0.96 -13.64
N VAL A 310 11.17 -1.45 -14.74
CA VAL A 310 10.48 -1.64 -16.03
C VAL A 310 9.33 -2.64 -15.88
N GLY A 311 9.60 -3.81 -15.27
CA GLY A 311 8.59 -4.84 -15.03
C GLY A 311 7.49 -4.37 -14.06
N MET A 312 7.86 -3.64 -13.00
CA MET A 312 6.90 -3.03 -12.08
C MET A 312 5.97 -2.06 -12.81
N PHE A 313 6.54 -1.21 -13.66
CA PHE A 313 5.75 -0.26 -14.47
C PHE A 313 4.76 -1.01 -15.37
N VAL A 314 5.22 -2.02 -16.11
CA VAL A 314 4.38 -2.81 -17.01
C VAL A 314 3.24 -3.52 -16.26
N ALA A 315 3.56 -4.14 -15.13
CA ALA A 315 2.56 -4.79 -14.28
C ALA A 315 1.53 -3.80 -13.75
N LEU A 316 1.98 -2.65 -13.24
CA LEU A 316 1.08 -1.63 -12.70
C LEU A 316 0.24 -0.95 -13.79
N ASP A 317 0.80 -0.69 -14.98
CA ASP A 317 0.06 -0.13 -16.13
C ASP A 317 -1.06 -1.09 -16.56
N TYR A 318 -0.78 -2.38 -16.60
CA TYR A 318 -1.78 -3.39 -16.94
C TYR A 318 -2.90 -3.47 -15.90
N VAL A 319 -2.55 -3.50 -14.60
CA VAL A 319 -3.53 -3.49 -13.51
C VAL A 319 -4.32 -2.19 -13.48
N TRP A 320 -3.67 -1.06 -13.75
CA TRP A 320 -4.33 0.24 -13.77
C TRP A 320 -5.37 0.37 -14.88
N ASP A 321 -5.10 -0.17 -16.06
CA ASP A 321 -6.08 -0.23 -17.13
C ASP A 321 -7.32 -1.04 -16.71
N LYS A 322 -7.11 -2.20 -16.07
CA LYS A 322 -8.20 -3.02 -15.53
C LYS A 322 -9.00 -2.30 -14.45
N ALA A 323 -8.31 -1.57 -13.58
CA ALA A 323 -8.96 -0.84 -12.49
C ALA A 323 -9.91 0.27 -12.98
N LYS A 324 -9.68 0.82 -14.15
CA LYS A 324 -10.51 1.88 -14.75
C LYS A 324 -11.82 1.37 -15.39
N GLU A 325 -11.96 0.08 -15.66
CA GLU A 325 -13.09 -0.46 -16.44
C GLU A 325 -14.44 -0.23 -15.77
N ASP A 326 -14.57 -0.49 -14.48
CA ASP A 326 -15.85 -0.42 -13.76
C ASP A 326 -15.69 0.32 -12.43
N ARG A 327 -16.23 1.53 -12.36
CA ARG A 327 -16.16 2.40 -11.18
C ARG A 327 -17.03 1.96 -10.01
N THR A 328 -17.97 1.06 -10.25
CA THR A 328 -18.92 0.59 -9.23
C THR A 328 -18.36 -0.54 -8.37
N LYS A 329 -17.34 -1.24 -8.85
CA LYS A 329 -16.71 -2.34 -8.12
C LYS A 329 -15.59 -1.82 -7.21
N GLU A 330 -15.54 -2.34 -6.00
CA GLU A 330 -14.39 -2.14 -5.12
C GLU A 330 -13.19 -2.91 -5.62
N LYS A 331 -12.04 -2.24 -5.67
CA LYS A 331 -10.77 -2.86 -6.03
C LYS A 331 -9.62 -2.29 -5.23
N ALA A 332 -8.59 -3.11 -5.02
CA ALA A 332 -7.40 -2.70 -4.29
C ALA A 332 -6.14 -3.14 -5.04
N ILE A 333 -5.23 -2.19 -5.28
CA ILE A 333 -3.93 -2.43 -5.90
C ILE A 333 -2.88 -2.36 -4.80
N PHE A 334 -2.26 -3.49 -4.48
CA PHE A 334 -1.18 -3.60 -3.52
C PHE A 334 0.16 -3.56 -4.28
N ILE A 335 1.01 -2.64 -3.90
CA ILE A 335 2.35 -2.48 -4.46
C ILE A 335 3.32 -2.74 -3.31
N ASP A 336 3.91 -3.94 -3.30
CA ASP A 336 4.98 -4.25 -2.34
C ASP A 336 6.27 -3.59 -2.80
N GLU A 337 7.09 -3.12 -1.86
CA GLU A 337 8.32 -2.37 -2.12
C GLU A 337 8.14 -1.22 -3.15
N ALA A 338 7.12 -0.41 -2.96
CA ALA A 338 6.73 0.67 -3.88
C ALA A 338 7.87 1.70 -4.16
N TRP A 339 8.85 1.79 -3.26
CA TRP A 339 10.02 2.66 -3.39
C TRP A 339 10.87 2.35 -4.63
N GLU A 340 10.85 1.11 -5.13
CA GLU A 340 11.57 0.72 -6.36
C GLU A 340 11.14 1.54 -7.59
N LEU A 341 9.87 1.96 -7.64
CA LEU A 341 9.35 2.83 -8.69
C LEU A 341 9.48 4.32 -8.36
N ILE A 342 9.46 4.67 -7.06
CA ILE A 342 9.34 6.07 -6.63
C ILE A 342 10.71 6.74 -6.53
N GLY A 343 11.76 6.02 -6.12
CA GLY A 343 13.18 6.40 -6.08
C GLY A 343 13.53 7.77 -5.49
N ASP A 344 14.83 8.03 -5.34
CA ASP A 344 15.34 9.33 -4.93
C ASP A 344 15.09 10.40 -6.02
N ASP A 345 14.55 11.54 -5.63
CA ASP A 345 14.55 12.76 -6.43
C ASP A 345 15.98 13.30 -6.47
N ASP A 346 16.76 12.88 -7.42
CA ASP A 346 17.92 13.64 -7.82
C ASP A 346 17.44 14.92 -8.51
N THR A 347 17.26 15.98 -7.70
CA THR A 347 16.79 17.29 -8.15
C THR A 347 17.74 17.96 -9.16
N SER A 348 18.94 17.40 -9.35
CA SER A 348 19.92 17.86 -10.33
C SER A 348 19.54 17.46 -11.75
N ASN A 349 18.69 16.42 -11.94
CA ASN A 349 18.23 15.96 -13.25
C ASN A 349 16.69 15.86 -13.30
N PRO A 350 15.99 16.91 -13.78
CA PRO A 350 14.51 16.90 -13.90
C PRO A 350 13.98 15.83 -14.87
N ASN A 351 14.84 15.19 -15.65
CA ASN A 351 14.51 14.11 -16.58
C ASN A 351 14.77 12.71 -15.97
N ASN A 352 14.97 12.63 -14.66
CA ASN A 352 15.16 11.37 -13.98
C ASN A 352 13.98 10.42 -14.26
N ALA A 353 14.27 9.24 -14.79
CA ALA A 353 13.29 8.21 -15.13
C ALA A 353 12.41 7.80 -13.94
N LYS A 354 13.01 7.69 -12.75
CA LYS A 354 12.29 7.40 -11.50
C LYS A 354 11.37 8.55 -11.08
N ALA A 355 11.68 9.80 -11.43
CA ALA A 355 10.81 10.94 -11.16
C ALA A 355 9.51 10.84 -11.98
N LEU A 356 9.58 10.48 -13.27
CA LEU A 356 8.40 10.28 -14.12
C LEU A 356 7.52 9.12 -13.64
N ALA A 357 8.13 7.99 -13.28
CA ALA A 357 7.41 6.85 -12.72
C ALA A 357 6.78 7.19 -11.36
N GLY A 358 7.51 7.88 -10.49
CA GLY A 358 7.02 8.33 -9.18
C GLY A 358 5.84 9.30 -9.29
N GLU A 359 5.88 10.25 -10.24
CA GLU A 359 4.77 11.15 -10.53
C GLU A 359 3.53 10.38 -10.98
N TRP A 360 3.68 9.44 -11.89
CA TRP A 360 2.60 8.60 -12.38
C TRP A 360 1.99 7.71 -11.29
N VAL A 361 2.81 7.08 -10.43
CA VAL A 361 2.32 6.32 -9.26
C VAL A 361 1.56 7.24 -8.31
N GLN A 362 2.09 8.42 -8.01
CA GLN A 362 1.40 9.41 -7.17
C GLN A 362 0.06 9.83 -7.78
N GLU A 363 -0.02 9.99 -9.10
CA GLU A 363 -1.27 10.29 -9.80
C GLU A 363 -2.29 9.17 -9.59
N ILE A 364 -1.90 7.90 -9.72
CA ILE A 364 -2.79 6.76 -9.41
C ILE A 364 -3.37 6.90 -8.00
N PHE A 365 -2.53 7.17 -6.99
CA PHE A 365 -3.00 7.37 -5.61
C PHE A 365 -4.00 8.52 -5.47
N LYS A 366 -3.86 9.59 -6.26
CA LYS A 366 -4.77 10.73 -6.24
C LYS A 366 -6.13 10.42 -6.86
N ILE A 367 -6.15 9.66 -7.97
CA ILE A 367 -7.35 9.51 -8.80
C ILE A 367 -8.07 8.16 -8.63
N ILE A 368 -7.43 7.13 -8.07
CA ILE A 368 -7.98 5.77 -7.95
C ILE A 368 -9.33 5.72 -7.20
N ARG A 369 -9.54 6.63 -6.25
CA ARG A 369 -10.81 6.78 -5.54
C ARG A 369 -11.97 7.01 -6.52
N GLY A 370 -11.76 7.82 -7.58
CA GLY A 370 -12.76 8.11 -8.62
C GLY A 370 -13.17 6.86 -9.42
N TYR A 371 -12.38 5.81 -9.36
CA TYR A 371 -12.63 4.52 -10.01
C TYR A 371 -13.06 3.42 -9.02
N GLY A 372 -13.50 3.79 -7.81
CA GLY A 372 -13.92 2.82 -6.79
C GLY A 372 -12.77 2.01 -6.20
N GLY A 373 -11.54 2.49 -6.32
CA GLY A 373 -10.34 1.75 -5.95
C GLY A 373 -9.62 2.29 -4.72
N ALA A 374 -8.70 1.46 -4.22
CA ALA A 374 -7.71 1.77 -3.21
C ALA A 374 -6.31 1.41 -3.72
N ALA A 375 -5.34 2.28 -3.50
CA ALA A 375 -3.92 1.97 -3.70
C ALA A 375 -3.27 1.74 -2.33
N VAL A 376 -2.55 0.63 -2.20
CA VAL A 376 -1.86 0.22 -0.98
C VAL A 376 -0.37 0.08 -1.28
N ALA A 377 0.45 0.97 -0.74
CA ALA A 377 1.90 0.89 -0.85
C ALA A 377 2.48 0.28 0.41
N ALA A 378 3.34 -0.73 0.25
CA ALA A 378 4.12 -1.28 1.34
C ALA A 378 5.60 -1.00 1.13
N THR A 379 6.32 -0.65 2.20
CA THR A 379 7.76 -0.42 2.14
C THR A 379 8.43 -0.74 3.47
N GLN A 380 9.68 -1.13 3.39
CA GLN A 380 10.57 -1.26 4.54
C GLN A 380 11.50 -0.06 4.70
N ASP A 381 11.72 0.72 3.67
CA ASP A 381 12.57 1.91 3.72
C ASP A 381 11.72 3.19 3.70
N ILE A 382 11.63 3.81 4.88
CA ILE A 382 10.92 5.07 5.06
C ILE A 382 11.78 6.23 4.56
N GLY A 383 13.11 6.06 4.64
CA GLY A 383 14.06 7.06 4.20
C GLY A 383 13.89 7.39 2.72
N ASP A 384 13.68 6.39 1.89
CA ASP A 384 13.48 6.59 0.45
C ASP A 384 12.14 7.26 0.14
N LEU A 385 11.08 6.91 0.87
CA LEU A 385 9.80 7.62 0.75
C LEU A 385 9.90 9.08 1.20
N ASP A 386 10.66 9.38 2.26
CA ASP A 386 10.79 10.74 2.77
C ASP A 386 11.70 11.62 1.89
N ARG A 387 12.72 11.05 1.25
CA ARG A 387 13.59 11.80 0.33
C ARG A 387 12.85 12.20 -0.95
N SER A 388 11.97 11.36 -1.46
CA SER A 388 11.21 11.63 -2.67
C SER A 388 10.01 12.54 -2.42
N ARG A 389 9.85 13.59 -3.22
CA ARG A 389 8.63 14.44 -3.20
C ARG A 389 7.36 13.63 -3.52
N PHE A 390 7.48 12.60 -4.36
CA PHE A 390 6.38 11.72 -4.72
C PHE A 390 6.03 10.77 -3.57
N GLY A 391 7.03 10.24 -2.87
CA GLY A 391 6.85 9.45 -1.66
C GLY A 391 6.12 10.23 -0.57
N LYS A 392 6.55 11.48 -0.29
CA LYS A 392 5.82 12.39 0.60
C LYS A 392 4.39 12.63 0.13
N GLY A 393 4.20 12.79 -1.17
CA GLY A 393 2.88 12.96 -1.77
C GLY A 393 1.98 11.76 -1.52
N ILE A 394 2.47 10.53 -1.67
CA ILE A 394 1.74 9.29 -1.39
C ILE A 394 1.40 9.18 0.10
N LEU A 395 2.36 9.45 1.00
CA LEU A 395 2.11 9.47 2.46
C LEU A 395 1.02 10.47 2.85
N ASN A 396 0.97 11.63 2.21
CA ASN A 396 -0.04 12.65 2.47
C ASN A 396 -1.42 12.29 1.91
N VAL A 397 -1.46 11.66 0.73
CA VAL A 397 -2.70 11.23 0.08
C VAL A 397 -3.30 10.04 0.81
N ALA A 398 -2.52 9.03 1.16
CA ALA A 398 -3.00 7.86 1.89
C ALA A 398 -3.50 8.25 3.29
N LYS A 399 -4.79 8.06 3.54
CA LYS A 399 -5.42 8.46 4.82
C LYS A 399 -5.34 7.37 5.88
N THR A 400 -5.13 6.14 5.48
CA THR A 400 -4.87 5.04 6.42
C THR A 400 -3.39 4.66 6.36
N LYS A 401 -2.72 4.67 7.51
CA LYS A 401 -1.34 4.26 7.64
C LYS A 401 -1.24 3.16 8.69
N ILE A 402 -0.56 2.11 8.35
CA ILE A 402 -0.25 0.99 9.25
C ILE A 402 1.25 1.01 9.47
N ILE A 403 1.65 1.19 10.71
CA ILE A 403 3.05 1.29 11.12
C ILE A 403 3.34 0.10 12.01
N LEU A 404 4.13 -0.83 11.53
CA LEU A 404 4.63 -1.96 12.29
C LEU A 404 5.89 -1.55 13.07
N ASN A 405 6.65 -2.53 13.60
CA ASN A 405 7.91 -2.24 14.26
C ASN A 405 8.86 -1.47 13.34
N LEU A 406 9.49 -0.42 13.90
CA LEU A 406 10.51 0.40 13.25
C LEU A 406 11.71 0.57 14.18
N GLU A 407 12.88 0.72 13.61
CA GLU A 407 14.07 1.18 14.33
C GLU A 407 13.90 2.63 14.80
N GLU A 408 14.63 3.04 15.83
CA GLU A 408 14.42 4.34 16.49
C GLU A 408 14.58 5.53 15.51
N ASP A 409 15.57 5.49 14.64
CA ASP A 409 15.82 6.55 13.65
C ASP A 409 14.70 6.67 12.63
N GLU A 410 14.17 5.55 12.17
CA GLU A 410 13.03 5.52 11.24
C GLU A 410 11.74 5.98 11.93
N ALA A 411 11.51 5.54 13.17
CA ALA A 411 10.37 5.96 13.96
C ALA A 411 10.35 7.48 14.20
N ARG A 412 11.51 8.10 14.45
CA ARG A 412 11.63 9.56 14.58
C ARG A 412 11.35 10.29 13.27
N ARG A 413 11.72 9.73 12.11
CA ARG A 413 11.36 10.30 10.81
C ARG A 413 9.83 10.25 10.60
N VAL A 414 9.22 9.12 10.89
CA VAL A 414 7.75 8.97 10.83
C VAL A 414 7.04 9.93 11.79
N GLN A 415 7.62 10.17 12.98
CA GLN A 415 7.10 11.14 13.95
C GLN A 415 6.92 12.52 13.33
N SER A 416 7.95 13.01 12.65
CA SER A 416 7.91 14.35 12.03
C SER A 416 6.86 14.45 10.91
N ILE A 417 6.68 13.37 10.13
CA ILE A 417 5.76 13.35 8.98
C ILE A 417 4.30 13.19 9.42
N LEU A 418 4.05 12.34 10.42
CA LEU A 418 2.70 11.97 10.85
C LEU A 418 2.26 12.66 12.14
N HIS A 419 3.11 13.50 12.73
CA HIS A 419 2.88 14.23 13.98
C HIS A 419 2.52 13.29 15.16
N LEU A 420 3.26 12.18 15.28
CA LEU A 420 3.06 11.21 16.35
C LEU A 420 3.64 11.73 17.67
N SER A 421 3.04 11.32 18.78
CA SER A 421 3.55 11.60 20.13
C SER A 421 4.77 10.73 20.47
N ASP A 422 5.55 11.16 21.45
CA ASP A 422 6.70 10.37 21.94
C ASP A 422 6.27 9.00 22.50
N ALA A 423 5.07 8.91 23.11
CA ALA A 423 4.52 7.65 23.60
C ALA A 423 4.22 6.67 22.45
N GLU A 424 3.71 7.15 21.32
CA GLU A 424 3.47 6.33 20.14
C GLU A 424 4.78 5.86 19.52
N ILE A 425 5.81 6.70 19.46
CA ILE A 425 7.14 6.30 19.00
C ILE A 425 7.73 5.21 19.88
N MET A 426 7.65 5.37 21.20
CA MET A 426 8.10 4.34 22.14
C MET A 426 7.32 3.02 21.96
N SER A 427 6.08 3.08 21.57
CA SER A 427 5.28 1.89 21.26
C SER A 427 5.73 1.25 19.96
N ILE A 428 5.90 2.04 18.89
CA ILE A 428 6.33 1.58 17.56
C ILE A 428 7.68 0.84 17.62
N THR A 429 8.65 1.37 18.36
CA THR A 429 9.97 0.75 18.51
C THR A 429 9.97 -0.55 19.33
N ARG A 430 8.89 -0.81 20.07
CA ARG A 430 8.74 -1.99 20.94
C ARG A 430 7.73 -3.00 20.42
N PHE A 431 7.07 -2.74 19.31
CA PHE A 431 6.11 -3.69 18.75
C PHE A 431 6.75 -5.04 18.48
N GLU A 432 6.08 -6.07 18.89
CA GLU A 432 6.39 -7.44 18.49
C GLU A 432 5.86 -7.71 17.07
N ARG A 433 6.31 -8.80 16.48
CA ARG A 433 5.82 -9.24 15.17
C ARG A 433 4.29 -9.40 15.17
N GLY A 434 3.63 -8.74 14.23
CA GLY A 434 2.17 -8.72 14.13
C GLY A 434 1.48 -7.70 15.05
N GLN A 435 2.23 -6.76 15.61
CA GLN A 435 1.69 -5.59 16.29
C GLN A 435 1.98 -4.34 15.45
N GLY A 436 1.14 -3.34 15.57
CA GLY A 436 1.33 -2.07 14.86
C GLY A 436 0.39 -0.97 15.32
N LEU A 437 0.67 0.23 14.84
CA LEU A 437 -0.16 1.40 14.97
C LEU A 437 -0.98 1.60 13.70
N ILE A 438 -2.28 1.71 13.80
CA ILE A 438 -3.14 2.18 12.71
C ILE A 438 -3.44 3.65 12.94
N SER A 439 -3.02 4.48 12.00
CA SER A 439 -3.34 5.89 11.94
C SER A 439 -4.32 6.12 10.80
N THR A 440 -5.52 6.62 11.12
CA THR A 440 -6.52 6.98 10.11
C THR A 440 -7.24 8.25 10.51
N ASN A 441 -7.38 9.19 9.59
CA ASN A 441 -7.84 10.55 9.82
C ASN A 441 -7.02 11.23 10.95
N SER A 442 -7.58 11.37 12.17
CA SER A 442 -6.92 11.94 13.35
C SER A 442 -6.82 10.93 14.50
N ASN A 443 -7.19 9.67 14.27
CA ASN A 443 -7.25 8.65 15.29
C ASN A 443 -6.10 7.65 15.14
N HIS A 444 -5.49 7.31 16.25
CA HIS A 444 -4.40 6.35 16.33
C HIS A 444 -4.78 5.21 17.27
N ILE A 445 -4.59 3.97 16.81
CA ILE A 445 -4.89 2.77 17.61
C ILE A 445 -3.73 1.80 17.49
N THR A 446 -3.27 1.26 18.62
CA THR A 446 -2.34 0.14 18.65
C THR A 446 -3.10 -1.17 18.49
N VAL A 447 -2.71 -1.98 17.54
CA VAL A 447 -3.42 -3.19 17.12
C VAL A 447 -2.50 -4.40 17.15
N SER A 448 -3.00 -5.51 17.67
CA SER A 448 -2.43 -6.83 17.45
C SER A 448 -3.16 -7.48 16.28
N PHE A 449 -2.51 -7.57 15.12
CA PHE A 449 -3.06 -8.22 13.93
C PHE A 449 -3.24 -9.71 14.19
N LYS A 450 -4.46 -10.20 14.07
CA LYS A 450 -4.81 -11.60 14.36
C LYS A 450 -5.31 -12.29 13.10
N ALA A 451 -4.61 -13.33 12.69
CA ALA A 451 -5.05 -14.23 11.65
C ALA A 451 -5.73 -15.45 12.29
N SER A 452 -6.76 -15.98 11.65
CA SER A 452 -7.31 -17.30 11.98
C SER A 452 -6.28 -18.39 11.66
N PRO A 453 -6.42 -19.61 12.22
CA PRO A 453 -5.51 -20.71 11.90
C PRO A 453 -5.41 -20.98 10.39
N LEU A 454 -6.54 -20.92 9.67
CA LEU A 454 -6.57 -21.09 8.22
C LEU A 454 -5.83 -19.98 7.49
N GLU A 455 -6.10 -18.69 7.80
CA GLU A 455 -5.39 -17.57 7.19
C GLU A 455 -3.88 -17.71 7.47
N LYS A 456 -3.51 -18.02 8.71
CA LYS A 456 -2.10 -18.22 9.09
C LYS A 456 -1.43 -19.29 8.27
N GLN A 457 -2.09 -20.43 8.06
CA GLN A 457 -1.59 -21.53 7.22
C GLN A 457 -1.37 -21.09 5.77
N LEU A 458 -2.22 -20.19 5.25
CA LEU A 458 -2.12 -19.69 3.88
C LEU A 458 -0.98 -18.68 3.69
N ILE A 459 -0.77 -17.76 4.67
CA ILE A 459 0.08 -16.59 4.48
C ILE A 459 1.38 -16.60 5.30
N THR A 460 1.59 -17.59 6.17
CA THR A 460 2.83 -17.65 6.97
C THR A 460 4.08 -17.72 6.10
N THR A 461 5.08 -16.96 6.45
CA THR A 461 6.44 -16.98 5.87
C THR A 461 7.46 -17.51 6.89
N ASP A 462 7.00 -17.91 8.08
CA ASP A 462 7.85 -18.44 9.13
C ASP A 462 8.34 -19.84 8.79
N ARG A 463 9.68 -20.05 8.88
CA ARG A 463 10.32 -21.31 8.52
C ARG A 463 9.82 -22.50 9.35
N MET A 464 9.58 -22.29 10.66
CA MET A 464 9.13 -23.36 11.55
C MET A 464 7.72 -23.82 11.21
N GLU A 465 6.84 -22.85 10.96
CA GLU A 465 5.46 -23.10 10.55
C GLU A 465 5.38 -23.74 9.16
N LEU A 466 6.23 -23.31 8.22
CA LEU A 466 6.33 -23.92 6.89
C LEU A 466 6.75 -25.39 6.97
N ASN A 467 7.69 -25.73 7.85
CA ASN A 467 8.10 -27.11 8.07
C ASN A 467 6.96 -27.96 8.64
N GLN A 468 6.16 -27.42 9.56
CA GLN A 468 4.97 -28.13 10.09
C GLN A 468 3.96 -28.41 8.97
N ILE A 469 3.63 -27.40 8.16
CA ILE A 469 2.73 -27.54 7.01
C ILE A 469 3.24 -28.61 6.03
N LEU A 470 4.56 -28.64 5.78
CA LEU A 470 5.18 -29.62 4.91
C LEU A 470 5.03 -31.05 5.48
N GLN A 471 5.31 -31.26 6.77
CA GLN A 471 5.16 -32.53 7.44
C GLN A 471 3.71 -33.05 7.42
N GLU A 472 2.75 -32.18 7.69
CA GLU A 472 1.32 -32.50 7.63
C GLU A 472 0.89 -32.93 6.22
N LYS A 473 1.34 -32.24 5.17
CA LYS A 473 1.05 -32.61 3.78
C LYS A 473 1.71 -33.93 3.38
N MET A 474 2.95 -34.20 3.81
CA MET A 474 3.62 -35.46 3.58
C MET A 474 2.89 -36.64 4.25
N ALA A 475 2.43 -36.46 5.48
CA ALA A 475 1.65 -37.48 6.21
C ALA A 475 0.30 -37.76 5.52
N GLN A 476 -0.41 -36.70 5.05
CA GLN A 476 -1.65 -36.84 4.29
C GLN A 476 -1.44 -37.58 2.96
N ASN A 477 -0.38 -37.24 2.22
CA ASN A 477 -0.08 -37.92 0.95
C ASN A 477 0.32 -39.38 1.15
N ALA A 478 1.07 -39.72 2.22
CA ALA A 478 1.37 -41.09 2.56
C ALA A 478 0.10 -41.89 2.88
N HIS A 479 -0.80 -41.34 3.68
CA HIS A 479 -2.07 -41.98 4.01
C HIS A 479 -2.99 -42.16 2.78
N ASN A 480 -3.01 -41.23 1.85
CA ASN A 480 -3.78 -41.32 0.59
C ASN A 480 -3.12 -42.30 -0.43
N ALA A 481 -1.84 -42.58 -0.31
CA ALA A 481 -1.15 -43.59 -1.16
C ALA A 481 -1.33 -45.03 -0.66
N ASP A 482 -1.70 -45.18 0.61
CA ASP A 482 -1.99 -46.46 1.25
C ASP A 482 -3.48 -46.87 1.14
N LEU A 483 -4.34 -46.02 0.60
CA LEU A 483 -5.75 -46.26 0.25
C LEU A 483 -5.93 -46.49 -1.26
#